data_2e9bd119f399cffc9b00692bfb85acbc
#
_entry.id   2e9bd119f399cffc9b00692bfb85acbc
#
_cell.length_a   1.000
_cell.length_b   1.000
_cell.length_c   1.000
_cell.angle_alpha   90.00
_cell.angle_beta   90.00
_cell.angle_gamma   90.00
#
_symmetry.space_group_name_H-M   'P 1'
#
loop_
_entity.id
_entity.type
_entity.pdbx_description
1 polymer ?
#
loop_
_entity_poly.entity_id
_entity_poly.type
_entity_poly.pdbx_seq_one_letter_code
_entity_poly.pdbx_strand_id
1 'polypeptide(L)'
;MPVASIFSPISANSGGQTHSRYDLLVWFEILELDISGEYKPVPVEHGPERNRGMFLLHHGVQRKIGITITHESSPHLRWIEVCEVVIGRVRSREEGQAGMGDSPLTLPVTTSICSSFGGDRTCYRIEAVWDSSLHNSELLNRPGGKIWLTVSAYIEISNCTQPVCISRDMCVQVFPRDARLGHCRSLRQLLSPRSGKTSQRTDTHRMSSIYEISLRYQTQSPRTSRPIIDSTSQYVKGEEYLTG
;
A
#
# COMPACT_ATOMS: atom_id res chain seq x y z
N MET A 1 27.99 4.57 -0.74
CA MET A 1 27.82 3.56 0.31
C MET A 1 26.68 2.67 -0.12
N PRO A 2 26.89 1.37 -0.36
CA PRO A 2 25.81 0.47 -0.75
C PRO A 2 24.83 0.35 0.42
N VAL A 3 23.55 0.51 0.14
CA VAL A 3 22.47 0.21 1.07
C VAL A 3 22.54 -1.29 1.33
N ALA A 4 22.87 -1.67 2.56
CA ALA A 4 22.91 -3.07 2.96
C ALA A 4 21.56 -3.73 2.63
N SER A 5 21.62 -4.89 2.00
CA SER A 5 20.49 -5.75 1.69
C SER A 5 19.73 -6.04 2.99
N ILE A 6 18.49 -5.54 3.07
CA ILE A 6 17.60 -5.72 4.23
C ILE A 6 16.86 -7.08 4.11
N PHE A 7 17.11 -7.81 3.02
CA PHE A 7 16.35 -8.98 2.64
C PHE A 7 17.26 -10.20 2.63
N SER A 8 17.14 -11.06 3.64
CA SER A 8 17.69 -12.41 3.63
C SER A 8 16.57 -13.40 3.93
N PRO A 9 16.36 -14.42 3.12
CA PRO A 9 15.38 -15.47 3.45
C PRO A 9 15.90 -16.26 4.66
N ILE A 10 15.18 -16.18 5.77
CA ILE A 10 15.46 -17.01 6.94
C ILE A 10 14.74 -18.34 6.74
N SER A 11 15.50 -19.37 6.40
CA SER A 11 15.03 -20.76 6.38
C SER A 11 15.12 -21.34 7.80
N ALA A 12 13.99 -21.43 8.50
CA ALA A 12 13.92 -22.11 9.77
C ALA A 12 13.45 -23.57 9.56
N ASN A 13 14.37 -24.52 9.71
CA ASN A 13 14.07 -25.94 9.72
C ASN A 13 13.51 -26.34 11.10
N SER A 14 12.22 -26.63 11.19
CA SER A 14 11.65 -27.39 12.28
C SER A 14 10.69 -28.44 11.72
N GLY A 15 11.12 -29.71 11.80
CA GLY A 15 10.28 -30.89 11.69
C GLY A 15 9.31 -30.97 10.51
N GLY A 16 9.79 -31.20 9.28
CA GLY A 16 8.92 -31.64 8.17
C GLY A 16 8.01 -30.59 7.49
N GLN A 17 7.98 -29.36 7.98
CA GLN A 17 7.31 -28.21 7.34
C GLN A 17 8.34 -27.16 6.95
N THR A 18 8.46 -26.87 5.67
CA THR A 18 9.29 -25.75 5.20
C THR A 18 8.43 -24.51 5.13
N HIS A 19 8.85 -23.48 5.87
CA HIS A 19 8.29 -22.14 5.81
C HIS A 19 9.22 -21.23 5.02
N SER A 20 8.66 -20.45 4.12
CA SER A 20 9.39 -19.38 3.42
C SER A 20 8.75 -18.05 3.76
N ARG A 21 9.56 -17.07 4.13
CA ARG A 21 9.12 -15.72 4.44
C ARG A 21 9.68 -14.74 3.44
N TYR A 22 8.86 -13.76 3.06
CA TYR A 22 9.21 -12.73 2.08
C TYR A 22 8.78 -11.38 2.59
N ASP A 23 9.70 -10.43 2.61
CA ASP A 23 9.43 -9.04 2.90
C ASP A 23 9.03 -8.31 1.63
N LEU A 24 7.93 -7.59 1.72
CA LEU A 24 7.40 -6.76 0.65
C LEU A 24 7.47 -5.29 1.06
N LEU A 25 8.09 -4.46 0.24
CA LEU A 25 7.93 -3.02 0.34
C LEU A 25 6.79 -2.58 -0.58
N VAL A 26 5.75 -2.02 0.02
CA VAL A 26 4.54 -1.62 -0.70
C VAL A 26 4.34 -0.12 -0.61
N TRP A 27 4.13 0.53 -1.75
CA TRP A 27 3.73 1.93 -1.84
C TRP A 27 2.28 2.04 -2.25
N PHE A 28 1.60 2.98 -1.62
CA PHE A 28 0.23 3.37 -1.93
C PHE A 28 0.22 4.81 -2.40
N GLU A 29 -0.49 5.07 -3.48
CA GLU A 29 -0.70 6.37 -4.10
C GLU A 29 -2.17 6.58 -4.39
N ILE A 30 -2.62 7.82 -4.31
CA ILE A 30 -3.91 8.24 -4.87
C ILE A 30 -3.60 9.22 -5.99
N LEU A 31 -4.21 9.02 -7.15
CA LEU A 31 -4.06 9.89 -8.29
C LEU A 31 -5.42 10.52 -8.60
N GLU A 32 -5.44 11.80 -8.92
CA GLU A 32 -6.63 12.53 -9.37
C GLU A 32 -6.50 12.93 -10.83
N LEU A 33 -7.63 12.86 -11.55
CA LEU A 33 -7.72 13.30 -12.95
C LEU A 33 -7.65 14.83 -13.01
N ASP A 34 -6.63 15.36 -13.66
CA ASP A 34 -6.48 16.79 -13.83
C ASP A 34 -7.24 17.33 -15.06
N ILE A 35 -7.19 18.63 -15.24
CA ILE A 35 -7.84 19.32 -16.38
C ILE A 35 -7.24 18.94 -17.75
N SER A 36 -6.02 18.39 -17.79
CA SER A 36 -5.39 17.92 -19.02
C SER A 36 -5.84 16.51 -19.42
N GLY A 37 -6.62 15.84 -18.57
CA GLY A 37 -7.02 14.45 -18.76
C GLY A 37 -5.99 13.44 -18.27
N GLU A 38 -4.97 13.87 -17.52
CA GLU A 38 -3.94 13.00 -16.94
C GLU A 38 -4.20 12.74 -15.47
N TYR A 39 -3.89 11.51 -15.02
CA TYR A 39 -3.92 11.16 -13.61
C TYR A 39 -2.61 11.58 -12.94
N LYS A 40 -2.69 12.50 -11.99
CA LYS A 40 -1.55 13.00 -11.22
C LYS A 40 -1.63 12.59 -9.75
N PRO A 41 -0.51 12.18 -9.15
CA PRO A 41 -0.50 11.81 -7.74
C PRO A 41 -0.79 13.01 -6.86
N VAL A 42 -1.70 12.81 -5.89
CA VAL A 42 -2.08 13.86 -4.93
C VAL A 42 -1.00 14.05 -3.87
N PRO A 43 -0.94 15.23 -3.23
CA PRO A 43 -0.02 15.46 -2.13
C PRO A 43 -0.34 14.60 -0.91
N VAL A 44 0.71 14.20 -0.19
CA VAL A 44 0.62 13.55 1.11
C VAL A 44 1.22 14.48 2.17
N GLU A 45 0.43 14.85 3.15
CA GLU A 45 0.90 15.55 4.34
C GLU A 45 1.41 14.52 5.35
N HIS A 46 2.72 14.52 5.61
CA HIS A 46 3.34 13.65 6.58
C HIS A 46 3.30 14.28 7.97
N GLY A 47 2.65 13.58 8.92
CA GLY A 47 2.69 13.94 10.33
C GLY A 47 4.07 13.70 10.97
N PRO A 48 4.24 14.03 12.26
CA PRO A 48 5.48 13.81 13.00
C PRO A 48 5.88 12.31 13.05
N GLU A 49 4.93 11.43 12.98
CA GLU A 49 5.14 9.99 12.85
C GLU A 49 5.23 9.60 11.37
N ARG A 50 6.39 9.08 10.93
CA ARG A 50 6.70 8.80 9.51
C ARG A 50 5.70 7.89 8.79
N ASN A 51 4.93 7.09 9.51
CA ASN A 51 3.98 6.13 8.93
C ASN A 51 2.54 6.66 8.84
N ARG A 52 2.28 7.85 9.36
CA ARG A 52 0.95 8.47 9.37
C ARG A 52 0.93 9.65 8.42
N GLY A 53 0.76 9.38 7.13
CA GLY A 53 0.50 10.39 6.12
C GLY A 53 -1.01 10.58 5.90
N MET A 54 -1.39 11.73 5.37
CA MET A 54 -2.75 12.05 4.98
C MET A 54 -2.77 12.52 3.54
N PHE A 55 -3.54 11.85 2.69
CA PHE A 55 -3.74 12.25 1.31
C PHE A 55 -4.72 13.43 1.24
N LEU A 56 -4.36 14.44 0.44
CA LEU A 56 -5.18 15.63 0.25
C LEU A 56 -5.92 15.49 -1.08
N LEU A 57 -7.24 15.40 -1.02
CA LEU A 57 -8.11 15.08 -2.17
C LEU A 57 -9.02 16.26 -2.50
N HIS A 58 -9.44 16.37 -3.78
CA HIS A 58 -10.45 17.32 -4.22
C HIS A 58 -11.82 16.64 -4.33
N HIS A 59 -12.88 17.35 -3.94
CA HIS A 59 -14.25 16.86 -4.06
C HIS A 59 -14.67 16.72 -5.53
N GLY A 60 -15.35 15.61 -5.84
CA GLY A 60 -15.96 15.39 -7.17
C GLY A 60 -14.95 15.19 -8.31
N VAL A 61 -13.71 14.80 -8.01
CA VAL A 61 -12.70 14.47 -9.01
C VAL A 61 -12.57 12.94 -9.12
N GLN A 62 -12.45 12.44 -10.34
CA GLN A 62 -12.15 11.02 -10.58
C GLN A 62 -10.76 10.67 -10.10
N ARG A 63 -10.63 9.47 -9.52
CA ARG A 63 -9.39 9.01 -8.90
C ARG A 63 -8.97 7.64 -9.38
N LYS A 64 -7.69 7.33 -9.13
CA LYS A 64 -7.14 5.97 -9.16
C LYS A 64 -6.42 5.69 -7.85
N ILE A 65 -6.46 4.46 -7.41
CA ILE A 65 -5.57 3.91 -6.39
C ILE A 65 -4.41 3.23 -7.10
N GLY A 66 -3.19 3.64 -6.78
CA GLY A 66 -1.97 2.99 -7.22
C GLY A 66 -1.34 2.20 -6.08
N ILE A 67 -1.03 0.92 -6.33
CA ILE A 67 -0.32 0.06 -5.38
C ILE A 67 0.91 -0.49 -6.10
N THR A 68 2.09 -0.30 -5.51
CA THR A 68 3.33 -0.82 -6.06
C THR A 68 3.99 -1.72 -5.02
N ILE A 69 4.19 -2.98 -5.35
CA ILE A 69 4.80 -3.99 -4.49
C ILE A 69 6.19 -4.29 -5.03
N THR A 70 7.21 -4.24 -4.17
CA THR A 70 8.58 -4.57 -4.53
C THR A 70 9.15 -5.56 -3.52
N HIS A 71 9.78 -6.61 -4.03
CA HIS A 71 10.45 -7.63 -3.23
C HIS A 71 11.65 -8.23 -3.98
N GLU A 72 12.48 -9.00 -3.29
CA GLU A 72 13.50 -9.82 -3.94
C GLU A 72 12.85 -10.88 -4.83
N SER A 73 13.39 -11.05 -6.02
CA SER A 73 12.88 -12.04 -6.97
C SER A 73 13.05 -13.45 -6.41
N SER A 74 11.97 -14.24 -6.44
CA SER A 74 11.94 -15.60 -5.96
C SER A 74 11.11 -16.49 -6.90
N PRO A 75 11.54 -17.74 -7.16
CA PRO A 75 10.75 -18.67 -7.95
C PRO A 75 9.43 -19.07 -7.28
N HIS A 76 9.33 -18.90 -5.95
CA HIS A 76 8.16 -19.30 -5.17
C HIS A 76 7.16 -18.16 -4.96
N LEU A 77 7.56 -16.89 -5.14
CA LEU A 77 6.69 -15.72 -5.01
C LEU A 77 6.49 -15.08 -6.38
N ARG A 78 5.54 -15.60 -7.14
CA ARG A 78 5.20 -15.12 -8.49
C ARG A 78 3.76 -14.64 -8.51
N TRP A 79 3.57 -13.36 -8.78
CA TRP A 79 2.27 -12.72 -8.94
C TRP A 79 1.60 -13.20 -10.22
N ILE A 80 0.33 -13.58 -10.17
CA ILE A 80 -0.47 -14.04 -11.31
C ILE A 80 -1.42 -12.93 -11.73
N GLU A 81 -2.42 -12.64 -10.91
CA GLU A 81 -3.41 -11.61 -11.22
C GLU A 81 -3.96 -10.94 -9.96
N VAL A 82 -4.61 -9.81 -10.15
CA VAL A 82 -5.33 -9.11 -9.10
C VAL A 82 -6.77 -9.56 -9.14
N CYS A 83 -7.22 -10.25 -8.10
CA CYS A 83 -8.62 -10.68 -7.98
C CYS A 83 -9.54 -9.48 -7.79
N GLU A 84 -9.20 -8.60 -6.85
CA GLU A 84 -9.95 -7.38 -6.58
C GLU A 84 -9.13 -6.35 -5.81
N VAL A 85 -9.51 -5.09 -5.94
CA VAL A 85 -9.10 -3.98 -5.07
C VAL A 85 -10.34 -3.39 -4.44
N VAL A 86 -10.35 -3.25 -3.12
CA VAL A 86 -11.53 -2.84 -2.37
C VAL A 86 -11.21 -1.63 -1.49
N ILE A 87 -12.14 -0.67 -1.44
CA ILE A 87 -12.18 0.37 -0.41
C ILE A 87 -13.33 0.06 0.54
N GLY A 88 -13.05 0.07 1.83
CA GLY A 88 -14.06 -0.16 2.86
C GLY A 88 -13.70 0.50 4.18
N ARG A 89 -14.49 0.25 5.20
CA ARG A 89 -14.31 0.76 6.56
C ARG A 89 -14.12 2.29 6.60
N VAL A 90 -14.93 3.01 5.86
CA VAL A 90 -14.91 4.49 5.86
C VAL A 90 -15.41 5.01 7.20
N ARG A 91 -14.61 5.82 7.89
CA ARG A 91 -14.88 6.28 9.24
C ARG A 91 -14.27 7.65 9.52
N SER A 92 -14.82 8.36 10.50
CA SER A 92 -14.34 9.70 10.89
C SER A 92 -13.20 9.69 11.91
N ARG A 93 -12.87 8.53 12.48
CA ARG A 93 -11.79 8.35 13.45
C ARG A 93 -10.96 7.12 13.12
N GLU A 94 -9.67 7.14 13.47
CA GLU A 94 -8.72 6.06 13.19
C GLU A 94 -9.18 4.71 13.75
N GLU A 95 -9.59 4.66 15.02
CA GLU A 95 -10.05 3.45 15.73
C GLU A 95 -11.58 3.32 15.74
N GLY A 96 -12.28 4.12 14.94
CA GLY A 96 -13.73 4.09 14.88
C GLY A 96 -14.28 2.84 14.17
N GLN A 97 -15.52 2.49 14.51
CA GLN A 97 -16.27 1.54 13.71
C GLN A 97 -16.65 2.17 12.36
N ALA A 98 -16.75 1.36 11.32
CA ALA A 98 -17.29 1.78 10.02
C ALA A 98 -18.71 2.36 10.21
N GLY A 99 -19.07 3.38 9.42
CA GLY A 99 -20.40 3.96 9.46
C GLY A 99 -21.46 2.90 9.21
N MET A 100 -22.60 3.03 9.88
CA MET A 100 -23.73 2.13 9.67
C MET A 100 -24.22 2.28 8.21
N GLY A 101 -24.12 1.21 7.40
CA GLY A 101 -24.50 1.22 5.99
C GLY A 101 -23.34 1.40 5.00
N ASP A 102 -22.11 1.46 5.47
CA ASP A 102 -20.91 1.62 4.62
C ASP A 102 -20.52 0.25 4.04
N SER A 103 -20.96 0.00 2.81
CA SER A 103 -20.60 -1.23 2.08
C SER A 103 -19.24 -1.08 1.42
N PRO A 104 -18.39 -2.13 1.41
CA PRO A 104 -17.14 -2.11 0.66
C PRO A 104 -17.41 -1.85 -0.82
N LEU A 105 -16.57 -1.03 -1.45
CA LEU A 105 -16.62 -0.75 -2.88
C LEU A 105 -15.47 -1.48 -3.58
N THR A 106 -15.79 -2.42 -4.46
CA THR A 106 -14.81 -3.04 -5.35
C THR A 106 -14.48 -2.09 -6.50
N LEU A 107 -13.19 -1.87 -6.72
CA LEU A 107 -12.68 -0.95 -7.73
C LEU A 107 -12.30 -1.71 -9.01
N PRO A 108 -12.70 -1.22 -10.20
CA PRO A 108 -12.23 -1.76 -11.46
C PRO A 108 -10.70 -1.62 -11.61
N VAL A 109 -10.00 -2.74 -11.74
CA VAL A 109 -8.55 -2.77 -11.99
C VAL A 109 -8.30 -2.44 -13.47
N THR A 110 -7.49 -1.42 -13.73
CA THR A 110 -7.17 -0.96 -15.09
C THR A 110 -5.76 -1.34 -15.53
N THR A 111 -4.86 -1.57 -14.57
CA THR A 111 -3.46 -1.90 -14.84
C THR A 111 -2.97 -2.90 -13.80
N SER A 112 -2.29 -3.93 -14.29
CA SER A 112 -1.62 -4.94 -13.47
C SER A 112 -0.37 -5.40 -14.23
N ILE A 113 0.79 -4.83 -13.87
CA ILE A 113 2.06 -5.05 -14.57
C ILE A 113 3.11 -5.54 -13.61
N CYS A 114 3.71 -6.70 -13.95
CA CYS A 114 4.86 -7.24 -13.25
C CYS A 114 6.12 -6.99 -14.08
N SER A 115 7.14 -6.40 -13.46
CA SER A 115 8.44 -6.12 -14.08
C SER A 115 9.57 -6.57 -13.18
N SER A 116 10.69 -6.94 -13.78
CA SER A 116 11.92 -7.31 -13.06
C SER A 116 12.97 -6.24 -13.30
N PHE A 117 13.64 -5.80 -12.23
CA PHE A 117 14.71 -4.81 -12.28
C PHE A 117 16.02 -5.44 -11.81
N GLY A 118 17.06 -5.36 -12.68
CA GLY A 118 18.41 -5.85 -12.35
C GLY A 118 18.51 -7.37 -12.15
N GLY A 119 17.45 -8.13 -12.39
CA GLY A 119 17.40 -9.59 -12.23
C GLY A 119 17.16 -10.07 -10.79
N ASP A 120 17.33 -9.24 -9.79
CA ASP A 120 17.21 -9.58 -8.37
C ASP A 120 15.95 -9.02 -7.68
N ARG A 121 15.24 -8.10 -8.33
CA ARG A 121 14.03 -7.48 -7.79
C ARG A 121 12.83 -7.59 -8.71
N THR A 122 11.70 -7.89 -8.11
CA THR A 122 10.39 -7.88 -8.76
C THR A 122 9.60 -6.65 -8.30
N CYS A 123 8.99 -5.97 -9.26
CA CYS A 123 8.07 -4.87 -9.01
C CYS A 123 6.71 -5.19 -9.64
N TYR A 124 5.65 -5.16 -8.85
CA TYR A 124 4.29 -5.38 -9.31
C TYR A 124 3.47 -4.11 -9.10
N ARG A 125 3.01 -3.50 -10.20
CA ARG A 125 2.22 -2.26 -10.22
C ARG A 125 0.77 -2.58 -10.51
N ILE A 126 -0.13 -2.06 -9.67
CA ILE A 126 -1.58 -2.20 -9.76
C ILE A 126 -2.18 -0.81 -9.79
N GLU A 127 -3.14 -0.57 -10.70
CA GLU A 127 -3.97 0.63 -10.70
C GLU A 127 -5.44 0.24 -10.80
N ALA A 128 -6.27 0.84 -9.94
CA ALA A 128 -7.71 0.65 -9.92
C ALA A 128 -8.44 2.00 -9.91
N VAL A 129 -9.51 2.11 -10.67
CA VAL A 129 -10.32 3.34 -10.75
C VAL A 129 -11.17 3.47 -9.50
N TRP A 130 -11.13 4.64 -8.89
CA TRP A 130 -11.94 4.98 -7.74
C TRP A 130 -12.86 6.16 -8.05
N ASP A 131 -14.10 5.85 -8.35
CA ASP A 131 -15.17 6.84 -8.41
C ASP A 131 -15.85 6.93 -7.05
N SER A 132 -15.55 7.99 -6.31
CA SER A 132 -16.10 8.19 -4.98
C SER A 132 -17.62 8.44 -4.98
N SER A 133 -18.21 8.77 -6.12
CA SER A 133 -19.68 8.93 -6.24
C SER A 133 -20.42 7.60 -6.15
N LEU A 134 -19.75 6.49 -6.45
CA LEU A 134 -20.30 5.15 -6.33
C LEU A 134 -20.28 4.63 -4.88
N HIS A 135 -19.50 5.26 -4.02
CA HIS A 135 -19.41 4.90 -2.61
C HIS A 135 -20.54 5.57 -1.83
N ASN A 136 -21.42 4.78 -1.24
CA ASN A 136 -22.56 5.30 -0.46
C ASN A 136 -22.13 5.78 0.94
N SER A 137 -21.06 6.59 1.00
CA SER A 137 -20.55 7.18 2.24
C SER A 137 -20.75 8.68 2.24
N GLU A 138 -21.53 9.18 3.20
CA GLU A 138 -21.70 10.61 3.39
C GLU A 138 -20.37 11.32 3.70
N LEU A 139 -19.41 10.63 4.34
CA LEU A 139 -18.14 11.20 4.71
C LEU A 139 -17.30 11.57 3.48
N LEU A 140 -17.26 10.72 2.46
CA LEU A 140 -16.50 10.95 1.23
C LEU A 140 -17.14 12.00 0.32
N ASN A 141 -18.44 12.26 0.50
CA ASN A 141 -19.23 13.19 -0.31
C ASN A 141 -19.29 14.60 0.29
N ARG A 142 -18.68 14.84 1.44
CA ARG A 142 -18.65 16.16 2.09
C ARG A 142 -17.20 16.65 2.25
N PRO A 143 -16.86 17.88 1.76
CA PRO A 143 -15.59 18.50 2.09
C PRO A 143 -15.50 18.73 3.59
N GLY A 144 -14.35 18.52 4.20
CA GLY A 144 -14.19 18.82 5.62
C GLY A 144 -13.15 18.00 6.36
N GLY A 145 -13.58 17.25 7.34
CA GLY A 145 -12.71 16.57 8.30
C GLY A 145 -11.84 15.45 7.73
N LYS A 146 -11.01 14.91 8.59
CA LYS A 146 -10.20 13.72 8.29
C LYS A 146 -11.11 12.50 8.20
N ILE A 147 -10.85 11.68 7.19
CA ILE A 147 -11.57 10.45 6.91
C ILE A 147 -10.57 9.32 6.87
N TRP A 148 -10.90 8.23 7.54
CA TRP A 148 -10.12 7.00 7.52
C TRP A 148 -10.83 5.98 6.66
N LEU A 149 -10.08 5.28 5.83
CA LEU A 149 -10.58 4.21 4.99
C LEU A 149 -9.54 3.09 4.89
N THR A 150 -9.97 1.89 4.57
CA THR A 150 -9.09 0.75 4.36
C THR A 150 -9.07 0.41 2.88
N VAL A 151 -7.88 0.36 2.28
CA VAL A 151 -7.66 -0.16 0.93
C VAL A 151 -7.11 -1.56 1.05
N SER A 152 -7.73 -2.52 0.37
CA SER A 152 -7.32 -3.93 0.35
C SER A 152 -7.16 -4.40 -1.08
N ALA A 153 -6.05 -5.06 -1.40
CA ALA A 153 -5.80 -5.72 -2.67
C ALA A 153 -5.65 -7.23 -2.44
N TYR A 154 -6.45 -8.01 -3.17
CA TYR A 154 -6.40 -9.47 -3.18
C TYR A 154 -5.72 -9.93 -4.46
N ILE A 155 -4.61 -10.64 -4.32
CA ILE A 155 -3.71 -10.95 -5.44
C ILE A 155 -3.38 -12.44 -5.42
N GLU A 156 -3.53 -13.11 -6.55
CA GLU A 156 -3.13 -14.49 -6.70
C GLU A 156 -1.61 -14.64 -6.82
N ILE A 157 -1.09 -15.63 -6.09
CA ILE A 157 0.30 -16.08 -6.19
C ILE A 157 0.32 -17.47 -6.82
N SER A 158 1.28 -17.69 -7.71
CA SER A 158 1.48 -18.98 -8.37
C SER A 158 1.54 -20.11 -7.35
N ASN A 159 0.80 -21.17 -7.63
CA ASN A 159 0.70 -22.39 -6.82
C ASN A 159 0.07 -22.21 -5.42
N CYS A 160 -0.39 -21.03 -5.04
CA CYS A 160 -1.18 -20.84 -3.82
C CYS A 160 -2.67 -21.15 -4.07
N THR A 161 -3.36 -21.62 -3.04
CA THR A 161 -4.80 -21.93 -3.10
C THR A 161 -5.68 -20.75 -2.78
N GLN A 162 -5.11 -19.72 -2.16
CA GLN A 162 -5.82 -18.53 -1.73
C GLN A 162 -5.03 -17.28 -2.15
N PRO A 163 -5.73 -16.19 -2.50
CA PRO A 163 -5.07 -14.93 -2.77
C PRO A 163 -4.44 -14.34 -1.50
N VAL A 164 -3.35 -13.64 -1.67
CA VAL A 164 -2.78 -12.80 -0.61
C VAL A 164 -3.59 -11.52 -0.49
N CYS A 165 -3.86 -11.09 0.73
CA CYS A 165 -4.50 -9.81 1.00
C CYS A 165 -3.46 -8.80 1.51
N ILE A 166 -3.25 -7.71 0.78
CA ILE A 166 -2.45 -6.57 1.22
C ILE A 166 -3.41 -5.44 1.55
N SER A 167 -3.51 -5.11 2.83
CA SER A 167 -4.50 -4.15 3.35
C SER A 167 -3.82 -3.03 4.11
N ARG A 168 -4.28 -1.79 3.90
CA ARG A 168 -3.77 -0.61 4.60
C ARG A 168 -4.87 0.36 4.96
N ASP A 169 -4.83 0.84 6.20
CA ASP A 169 -5.60 2.00 6.63
C ASP A 169 -4.95 3.28 6.12
N MET A 170 -5.74 4.13 5.49
CA MET A 170 -5.33 5.41 4.94
C MET A 170 -6.15 6.53 5.56
N CYS A 171 -5.47 7.65 5.84
CA CYS A 171 -6.13 8.90 6.17
C CYS A 171 -6.23 9.77 4.93
N VAL A 172 -7.41 10.31 4.66
CA VAL A 172 -7.66 11.26 3.57
C VAL A 172 -8.39 12.48 4.09
N GLN A 173 -8.20 13.62 3.45
CA GLN A 173 -8.99 14.82 3.68
C GLN A 173 -9.48 15.36 2.35
N VAL A 174 -10.80 15.59 2.24
CA VAL A 174 -11.43 16.07 1.02
C VAL A 174 -11.61 17.58 1.10
N PHE A 175 -11.10 18.30 0.14
CA PHE A 175 -11.18 19.74 -0.01
C PHE A 175 -12.18 20.14 -1.11
N PRO A 176 -12.66 21.39 -1.14
CA PRO A 176 -13.41 21.89 -2.29
C PRO A 176 -12.63 21.72 -3.61
N ARG A 177 -13.35 21.55 -4.70
CA ARG A 177 -12.75 21.24 -6.03
C ARG A 177 -11.75 22.28 -6.52
N ASP A 178 -11.96 23.53 -6.15
CA ASP A 178 -11.16 24.71 -6.51
C ASP A 178 -10.04 25.03 -5.50
N ALA A 179 -9.91 24.23 -4.44
CA ALA A 179 -8.87 24.42 -3.43
C ALA A 179 -7.49 24.22 -4.06
N ARG A 180 -6.57 25.14 -3.78
CA ARG A 180 -5.17 24.98 -4.19
C ARG A 180 -4.44 24.19 -3.14
N LEU A 181 -4.30 22.89 -3.35
CA LEU A 181 -3.49 22.01 -2.51
C LEU A 181 -2.02 22.16 -2.94
N GLY A 182 -1.44 23.33 -2.65
CA GLY A 182 -0.04 23.59 -2.93
C GLY A 182 0.84 22.88 -1.89
N HIS A 183 2.02 22.42 -2.32
CA HIS A 183 3.08 22.07 -1.37
C HIS A 183 3.35 23.28 -0.48
N CYS A 184 2.87 23.26 0.75
CA CYS A 184 3.38 24.15 1.79
C CYS A 184 4.86 23.77 2.00
N ARG A 185 5.74 24.28 1.14
CA ARG A 185 7.14 24.43 1.52
C ARG A 185 7.11 25.34 2.74
N SER A 186 7.24 24.73 3.90
CA SER A 186 7.38 25.49 5.14
C SER A 186 8.42 26.57 4.89
N LEU A 187 8.08 27.84 5.09
CA LEU A 187 9.02 28.96 5.00
C LEU A 187 10.29 28.72 5.82
N ARG A 188 10.23 27.84 6.83
CA ARG A 188 11.39 27.35 7.58
C ARG A 188 12.39 26.57 6.73
N GLN A 189 11.98 25.88 5.65
CA GLN A 189 12.90 25.18 4.74
C GLN A 189 13.63 26.14 3.79
N LEU A 190 13.07 27.31 3.52
CA LEU A 190 13.71 28.34 2.69
C LEU A 190 14.72 29.17 3.48
N LEU A 191 14.63 29.21 4.81
CA LEU A 191 15.47 30.01 5.71
C LEU A 191 16.53 29.18 6.45
N SER A 192 16.60 27.86 6.26
CA SER A 192 17.66 27.03 6.83
C SER A 192 18.94 27.16 6.00
N PRO A 193 20.08 27.61 6.61
CA PRO A 193 21.36 27.57 5.93
C PRO A 193 21.67 26.13 5.56
N ARG A 194 22.19 25.90 4.35
CA ARG A 194 22.62 24.62 3.81
C ARG A 194 23.64 23.95 4.72
N SER A 195 23.16 23.23 5.73
CA SER A 195 23.97 22.24 6.43
C SER A 195 23.88 20.95 5.60
N GLY A 196 25.03 20.48 5.13
CA GLY A 196 25.18 19.37 4.20
C GLY A 196 24.83 17.99 4.77
N LYS A 197 23.63 17.81 5.29
CA LYS A 197 23.05 16.49 5.59
C LYS A 197 22.14 16.12 4.44
N THR A 198 22.45 15.00 3.81
CA THR A 198 21.63 14.31 2.82
C THR A 198 20.16 14.33 3.26
N SER A 199 19.40 15.28 2.72
CA SER A 199 17.95 15.35 2.88
C SER A 199 17.39 14.07 2.26
N GLN A 200 17.00 13.10 3.07
CA GLN A 200 16.14 12.03 2.61
C GLN A 200 14.92 12.72 1.97
N ARG A 201 14.81 12.60 0.66
CA ARG A 201 13.61 13.02 -0.08
C ARG A 201 12.43 12.27 0.51
N THR A 202 11.69 12.92 1.40
CA THR A 202 10.37 12.45 1.81
C THR A 202 9.51 12.47 0.56
N ASP A 203 9.06 11.31 0.14
CA ASP A 203 8.20 11.17 -1.02
C ASP A 203 6.85 11.82 -0.66
N THR A 204 6.57 12.97 -1.26
CA THR A 204 5.42 13.81 -0.91
C THR A 204 4.10 13.34 -1.54
N HIS A 205 4.12 12.23 -2.27
CA HIS A 205 2.98 11.77 -3.06
C HIS A 205 2.57 10.31 -2.79
N ARG A 206 3.30 9.59 -1.96
CA ARG A 206 3.03 8.18 -1.68
C ARG A 206 3.35 7.81 -0.24
N MET A 207 2.71 6.76 0.22
CA MET A 207 2.94 6.17 1.54
C MET A 207 3.47 4.75 1.38
N SER A 208 4.50 4.41 2.14
CA SER A 208 5.09 3.07 2.13
C SER A 208 4.72 2.27 3.37
N SER A 209 4.69 0.97 3.22
CA SER A 209 4.58 -0.01 4.30
C SER A 209 5.38 -1.24 3.97
N ILE A 210 5.80 -1.95 5.00
CA ILE A 210 6.46 -3.24 4.87
C ILE A 210 5.46 -4.32 5.28
N TYR A 211 5.40 -5.39 4.50
CA TYR A 211 4.56 -6.57 4.76
C TYR A 211 5.45 -7.80 4.74
N GLU A 212 5.12 -8.77 5.57
CA GLU A 212 5.70 -10.10 5.52
C GLU A 212 4.66 -11.08 4.96
N ILE A 213 5.07 -11.90 4.00
CA ILE A 213 4.29 -13.05 3.55
C ILE A 213 4.99 -14.32 4.02
N SER A 214 4.27 -15.15 4.75
CA SER A 214 4.70 -16.50 5.13
C SER A 214 3.97 -17.54 4.29
N LEU A 215 4.74 -18.37 3.59
CA LEU A 215 4.25 -19.51 2.84
C LEU A 215 4.60 -20.81 3.56
N ARG A 216 3.61 -21.69 3.75
CA ARG A 216 3.80 -23.01 4.33
C ARG A 216 3.65 -24.08 3.23
N TYR A 217 4.61 -24.99 3.17
CA TYR A 217 4.55 -26.16 2.29
C TYR A 217 4.17 -27.39 3.11
N GLN A 218 3.03 -28.02 2.77
CA GLN A 218 2.63 -29.28 3.37
C GLN A 218 3.29 -30.45 2.67
N THR A 219 4.06 -31.23 3.40
CA THR A 219 4.80 -32.43 2.90
C THR A 219 3.92 -33.70 2.84
N GLN A 220 2.61 -33.57 2.65
CA GLN A 220 1.74 -34.74 2.50
C GLN A 220 1.62 -35.16 1.05
N SER A 221 2.58 -35.98 0.59
CA SER A 221 2.63 -36.63 -0.73
C SER A 221 3.46 -35.87 -1.79
N PRO A 222 4.41 -36.56 -2.47
CA PRO A 222 5.36 -35.91 -3.38
C PRO A 222 4.79 -35.45 -4.72
N ARG A 223 3.49 -35.55 -4.95
CA ARG A 223 2.91 -35.24 -6.27
C ARG A 223 2.00 -34.04 -6.38
N THR A 224 1.56 -33.39 -5.29
CA THR A 224 0.57 -32.31 -5.38
C THR A 224 0.56 -31.30 -4.22
N SER A 225 1.64 -31.12 -3.48
CA SER A 225 1.63 -30.11 -2.39
C SER A 225 1.77 -28.70 -2.95
N ARG A 226 0.66 -27.96 -2.94
CA ARG A 226 0.67 -26.51 -3.22
C ARG A 226 0.98 -25.75 -1.94
N PRO A 227 1.78 -24.68 -1.99
CA PRO A 227 1.99 -23.84 -0.82
C PRO A 227 0.68 -23.16 -0.40
N ILE A 228 0.52 -22.99 0.90
CA ILE A 228 -0.59 -22.27 1.49
C ILE A 228 -0.02 -20.97 2.06
N ILE A 229 -0.75 -19.85 1.91
CA ILE A 229 -0.42 -18.62 2.59
C ILE A 229 -0.72 -18.84 4.06
N ASP A 230 0.33 -18.87 4.89
CA ASP A 230 0.20 -19.06 6.33
C ASP A 230 -0.19 -17.76 7.01
N SER A 231 0.45 -16.66 6.61
CA SER A 231 0.10 -15.33 7.09
C SER A 231 0.55 -14.23 6.11
N THR A 232 -0.19 -13.13 6.13
CA THR A 232 0.23 -11.86 5.54
C THR A 232 0.01 -10.79 6.58
N SER A 233 1.06 -10.10 6.98
CA SER A 233 0.99 -9.07 8.00
C SER A 233 1.75 -7.82 7.60
N GLN A 234 1.20 -6.67 7.96
CA GLN A 234 1.93 -5.41 7.90
C GLN A 234 2.74 -5.26 9.19
N TYR A 235 3.99 -4.87 9.09
CA TYR A 235 4.80 -4.56 10.26
C TYR A 235 5.52 -3.21 10.12
N VAL A 236 5.87 -2.61 11.25
CA VAL A 236 6.66 -1.38 11.32
C VAL A 236 8.10 -1.76 11.67
N LYS A 237 9.05 -1.31 10.84
CA LYS A 237 10.47 -1.56 11.06
C LYS A 237 10.91 -1.03 12.44
N GLY A 238 11.33 -1.90 13.32
CA GLY A 238 11.74 -1.59 14.70
C GLY A 238 10.96 -2.35 15.77
N GLU A 239 9.86 -3.02 15.43
CA GLU A 239 9.16 -3.92 16.36
C GLU A 239 9.95 -5.21 16.64
N GLU A 240 10.90 -5.55 15.78
CA GLU A 240 11.81 -6.68 15.90
C GLU A 240 12.66 -6.65 17.20
N TYR A 241 12.80 -5.47 17.82
CA TYR A 241 13.56 -5.27 19.05
C TYR A 241 12.72 -5.37 20.34
N LEU A 242 11.40 -5.55 20.24
CA LEU A 242 10.48 -5.57 21.37
C LEU A 242 10.09 -6.99 21.83
N THR A 243 10.51 -8.02 21.10
CA THR A 243 10.22 -9.44 21.39
C THR A 243 11.44 -10.24 21.84
N GLY A 244 12.44 -9.58 22.44
CA GLY A 244 13.62 -10.17 23.05
C GLY A 244 13.49 -10.33 24.56
#